data_0592cf48a490575b843b14e5a701a37a
#
_entry.id   0592cf48a490575b843b14e5a701a37a
#
_cell.length_a   1.000
_cell.length_b   1.000
_cell.length_c   1.000
_cell.angle_alpha   90.00
_cell.angle_beta   90.00
_cell.angle_gamma   90.00
#
_symmetry.space_group_name_H-M   'P 1'
#
loop_
_entity.id
_entity.type
_entity.pdbx_description
1 polymer ?
#
loop_
_entity_poly.entity_id
_entity_poly.type
_entity_poly.pdbx_seq_one_letter_code
_entity_poly.pdbx_strand_id
1 'polypeptide(L)'
;MALDRLQTRGRSLALYERYGALLTEHQQAILDLYLRSDWSLAEIAQHEGTSRAAVHDIVKRSTRSLQEYERRLGLLMETQRRKRAIEALEKDLVGLRRRMARLSV
;
A
#
# COMPACT_ATOMS: atom_id res chain seq x y z
N MET A 1 -13.65 11.80 7.98
CA MET A 1 -14.45 11.44 6.80
C MET A 1 -14.10 10.02 6.37
N ALA A 2 -15.10 9.24 6.02
CA ALA A 2 -14.89 7.83 5.67
C ALA A 2 -13.99 7.65 4.43
N LEU A 3 -14.15 8.51 3.42
CA LEU A 3 -13.34 8.47 2.21
C LEU A 3 -11.85 8.72 2.50
N ASP A 4 -11.54 9.69 3.35
CA ASP A 4 -10.17 10.01 3.74
C ASP A 4 -9.53 8.85 4.50
N ARG A 5 -10.29 8.17 5.37
CA ARG A 5 -9.82 6.99 6.08
C ARG A 5 -9.49 5.85 5.14
N LEU A 6 -10.33 5.60 4.14
CA LEU A 6 -10.11 4.56 3.14
C LEU A 6 -8.88 4.87 2.29
N GLN A 7 -8.70 6.12 1.87
CA GLN A 7 -7.52 6.54 1.11
C GLN A 7 -6.24 6.41 1.94
N THR A 8 -6.27 6.85 3.20
CA THR A 8 -5.14 6.76 4.12
C THR A 8 -4.77 5.29 4.36
N ARG A 9 -5.77 4.44 4.58
CA ARG A 9 -5.56 3.01 4.81
C ARG A 9 -4.99 2.32 3.58
N GLY A 10 -5.50 2.64 2.39
CA GLY A 10 -4.99 2.12 1.13
C GLY A 10 -3.55 2.54 0.89
N ARG A 11 -3.21 3.77 1.21
CA ARG A 11 -1.82 4.24 1.11
C ARG A 11 -0.92 3.52 2.10
N SER A 12 -1.36 3.33 3.34
CA SER A 12 -0.59 2.60 4.35
C SER A 12 -0.34 1.16 3.91
N LEU A 13 -1.33 0.49 3.34
CA LEU A 13 -1.18 -0.86 2.81
C LEU A 13 -0.15 -0.90 1.66
N ALA A 14 -0.22 0.05 0.73
CA ALA A 14 0.72 0.13 -0.38
C ALA A 14 2.15 0.36 0.11
N LEU A 15 2.34 1.22 1.10
CA LEU A 15 3.63 1.45 1.73
C LEU A 15 4.14 0.20 2.44
N TYR A 16 3.25 -0.49 3.14
CA TYR A 16 3.60 -1.73 3.83
C TYR A 16 4.02 -2.82 2.85
N GLU A 17 3.30 -2.99 1.76
CA GLU A 17 3.67 -3.95 0.71
C GLU A 17 5.04 -3.66 0.12
N ARG A 18 5.39 -2.38 -0.01
CA ARG A 18 6.67 -1.98 -0.59
C ARG A 18 7.84 -2.05 0.40
N TYR A 19 7.63 -1.58 1.64
CA TYR A 19 8.70 -1.39 2.62
C TYR A 19 8.58 -2.28 3.86
N GLY A 20 7.55 -3.09 3.96
CA GLY A 20 7.28 -3.87 5.17
C GLY A 20 8.45 -4.76 5.60
N ALA A 21 9.21 -5.28 4.65
CA ALA A 21 10.37 -6.11 4.94
C ALA A 21 11.47 -5.38 5.74
N LEU A 22 11.44 -4.05 5.76
CA LEU A 22 12.39 -3.23 6.54
C LEU A 22 11.96 -3.06 8.00
N LEU A 23 10.73 -3.44 8.33
CA LEU A 23 10.23 -3.39 9.70
C LEU A 23 10.67 -4.61 10.49
N THR A 24 10.58 -4.54 11.83
CA THR A 24 10.82 -5.71 12.67
C THR A 24 9.75 -6.77 12.44
N GLU A 25 10.04 -8.02 12.78
CA GLU A 25 9.07 -9.12 12.66
C GLU A 25 7.79 -8.85 13.44
N HIS A 26 7.93 -8.28 14.65
CA HIS A 26 6.78 -7.93 15.48
C HIS A 26 5.91 -6.85 14.84
N GLN A 27 6.52 -5.81 14.28
CA GLN A 27 5.81 -4.77 13.55
C GLN A 27 5.11 -5.34 12.32
N GLN A 28 5.77 -6.21 11.58
CA GLN A 28 5.18 -6.88 10.42
C GLN A 28 3.96 -7.72 10.80
N ALA A 29 4.06 -8.50 11.88
CA ALA A 29 2.95 -9.33 12.34
C ALA A 29 1.71 -8.48 12.67
N ILE A 30 1.91 -7.37 13.37
CA ILE A 30 0.81 -6.47 13.75
C ILE A 30 0.22 -5.77 12.52
N LEU A 31 1.05 -5.27 11.62
CA LEU A 31 0.57 -4.60 10.40
C LEU A 31 -0.13 -5.57 9.44
N ASP A 32 0.29 -6.83 9.38
CA ASP A 32 -0.42 -7.83 8.60
C ASP A 32 -1.86 -8.00 9.09
N LEU A 33 -2.05 -8.11 10.40
CA LEU A 33 -3.38 -8.22 10.99
C LEU A 33 -4.21 -6.96 10.75
N TYR A 34 -3.60 -5.81 10.94
CA TYR A 34 -4.30 -4.53 10.84
C TYR A 34 -4.62 -4.12 9.40
N LEU A 35 -3.64 -4.20 8.50
CA LEU A 35 -3.78 -3.71 7.13
C LEU A 35 -4.29 -4.75 6.14
N ARG A 36 -3.85 -6.00 6.25
CA ARG A 36 -4.25 -7.06 5.32
C ARG A 36 -5.47 -7.83 5.77
N SER A 37 -5.53 -8.20 7.05
CA SER A 37 -6.63 -8.97 7.60
C SER A 37 -7.77 -8.13 8.16
N ASP A 38 -7.59 -6.83 8.21
CA ASP A 38 -8.61 -5.86 8.64
C ASP A 38 -9.10 -6.05 10.07
N TRP A 39 -8.20 -6.49 10.97
CA TRP A 39 -8.52 -6.63 12.38
C TRP A 39 -8.57 -5.28 13.07
N SER A 40 -9.44 -5.14 14.06
CA SER A 40 -9.46 -3.96 14.91
C SER A 40 -8.27 -3.96 15.87
N LEU A 41 -7.95 -2.79 16.40
CA LEU A 41 -6.89 -2.66 17.40
C LEU A 41 -7.19 -3.52 18.65
N ALA A 42 -8.46 -3.59 19.06
CA ALA A 42 -8.88 -4.40 20.19
C ALA A 42 -8.68 -5.90 19.93
N GLU A 43 -9.02 -6.37 18.75
CA GLU A 43 -8.82 -7.77 18.35
C GLU A 43 -7.35 -8.15 18.35
N ILE A 44 -6.49 -7.27 17.79
CA ILE A 44 -5.04 -7.48 17.77
C ILE A 44 -4.50 -7.51 19.19
N ALA A 45 -4.93 -6.57 20.03
CA ALA A 45 -4.49 -6.49 21.43
C ALA A 45 -4.84 -7.78 22.19
N GLN A 46 -6.03 -8.31 21.99
CA GLN A 46 -6.45 -9.56 22.62
C GLN A 46 -5.60 -10.74 22.13
N HIS A 47 -5.35 -10.82 20.84
CA HIS A 47 -4.53 -11.87 20.24
C HIS A 47 -3.07 -11.84 20.73
N GLU A 48 -2.50 -10.63 20.84
CA GLU A 48 -1.11 -10.44 21.24
C GLU A 48 -0.91 -10.42 22.75
N GLY A 49 -1.97 -10.41 23.53
CA GLY A 49 -1.89 -10.36 24.99
C GLY A 49 -1.39 -9.02 25.52
N THR A 50 -1.75 -7.93 24.89
CA THR A 50 -1.33 -6.59 25.25
C THR A 50 -2.52 -5.62 25.24
N SER A 51 -2.30 -4.34 25.52
CA SER A 51 -3.36 -3.34 25.53
C SER A 51 -3.63 -2.78 24.13
N ARG A 52 -4.85 -2.29 23.92
CA ARG A 52 -5.23 -1.60 22.70
C ARG A 52 -4.34 -0.38 22.45
N ALA A 53 -3.98 0.37 23.51
CA ALA A 53 -3.10 1.52 23.41
C ALA A 53 -1.69 1.14 22.93
N ALA A 54 -1.18 0.00 23.40
CA ALA A 54 0.12 -0.51 22.96
C ALA A 54 0.11 -0.88 21.47
N VAL A 55 -0.94 -1.54 21.00
CA VAL A 55 -1.11 -1.88 19.58
C VAL A 55 -1.22 -0.61 18.75
N HIS A 56 -2.03 0.35 19.19
CA HIS A 56 -2.17 1.64 18.51
C HIS A 56 -0.80 2.34 18.34
N ASP A 57 0.01 2.32 19.39
CA ASP A 57 1.34 2.93 19.36
C ASP A 57 2.25 2.22 18.34
N ILE A 58 2.23 0.89 18.32
CA ILE A 58 3.02 0.10 17.36
C ILE A 58 2.59 0.41 15.91
N VAL A 59 1.29 0.44 15.64
CA VAL A 59 0.75 0.78 14.32
C VAL A 59 1.20 2.17 13.90
N LYS A 60 1.09 3.13 14.80
CA LYS A 60 1.47 4.52 14.56
C LYS A 60 2.95 4.67 14.23
N ARG A 61 3.82 4.06 15.04
CA ARG A 61 5.28 4.10 14.83
C ARG A 61 5.67 3.40 13.53
N SER A 62 5.10 2.24 13.28
CA SER A 62 5.39 1.47 12.07
C SER A 62 4.97 2.23 10.82
N THR A 63 3.81 2.84 10.84
CA THR A 63 3.31 3.66 9.72
C THR A 63 4.22 4.86 9.47
N ARG A 64 4.72 5.50 10.53
CA ARG A 64 5.70 6.59 10.40
C ARG A 64 6.98 6.12 9.75
N SER A 65 7.48 4.96 10.13
CA SER A 65 8.67 4.38 9.53
C SER A 65 8.48 4.14 8.03
N LEU A 66 7.33 3.60 7.64
CA LEU A 66 7.01 3.37 6.23
C LEU A 66 6.97 4.69 5.44
N GLN A 67 6.35 5.73 6.00
CA GLN A 67 6.30 7.05 5.40
C GLN A 67 7.69 7.66 5.23
N GLU A 68 8.54 7.46 6.22
CA GLU A 68 9.93 7.95 6.17
C GLU A 68 10.74 7.22 5.11
N TYR A 69 10.56 5.90 4.95
CA TYR A 69 11.19 5.15 3.88
C TYR A 69 10.77 5.67 2.51
N GLU A 70 9.49 5.92 2.33
CA GLU A 70 9.00 6.48 1.06
C GLU A 70 9.55 7.88 0.81
N ARG A 71 9.60 8.72 1.83
CA ARG A 71 10.18 10.06 1.70
C ARG A 71 11.62 10.01 1.23
N ARG A 72 12.41 9.06 1.75
CA ARG A 72 13.83 8.94 1.41
C ARG A 72 14.08 8.21 0.09
N LEU A 73 13.33 7.14 -0.17
CA LEU A 73 13.61 6.23 -1.29
C LEU A 73 12.73 6.49 -2.51
N GLY A 74 11.49 6.91 -2.31
CA GLY A 74 10.56 7.23 -3.39
C GLY A 74 10.22 6.05 -4.30
N LEU A 75 10.41 4.80 -3.85
CA LEU A 75 10.23 3.62 -4.68
C LEU A 75 8.78 3.36 -5.05
N LEU A 76 7.85 3.67 -4.14
CA LEU A 76 6.43 3.51 -4.43
C LEU A 76 5.98 4.49 -5.52
N MET A 77 6.38 5.75 -5.41
CA MET A 77 6.07 6.77 -6.41
C MET A 77 6.66 6.40 -7.77
N GLU A 78 7.89 5.93 -7.82
CA GLU A 78 8.53 5.49 -9.05
C GLU A 78 7.79 4.31 -9.68
N THR A 79 7.41 3.32 -8.88
CA THR A 79 6.63 2.18 -9.34
C THR A 79 5.29 2.62 -9.93
N GLN A 80 4.62 3.55 -9.29
CA GLN A 80 3.36 4.09 -9.78
C GLN A 80 3.52 4.84 -11.10
N ARG A 81 4.60 5.60 -11.26
CA ARG A 81 4.92 6.28 -12.53
C ARG A 81 5.14 5.30 -13.66
N ARG A 82 5.91 4.24 -13.41
CA ARG A 82 6.16 3.18 -14.41
C ARG A 82 4.87 2.50 -14.82
N LYS A 83 4.04 2.18 -13.85
CA LYS A 83 2.75 1.52 -14.10
C LYS A 83 1.85 2.38 -14.99
N ARG A 84 1.76 3.68 -14.69
CA ARG A 84 0.98 4.62 -15.52
C ARG A 84 1.53 4.74 -16.92
N ALA A 85 2.86 4.78 -17.07
CA ALA A 85 3.50 4.84 -18.38
C ALA A 85 3.20 3.58 -19.20
N ILE A 86 3.27 2.41 -18.59
CA ILE A 86 2.93 1.13 -19.24
C ILE A 86 1.46 1.11 -19.66
N GLU A 87 0.56 1.51 -18.78
CA GLU A 87 -0.88 1.58 -19.08
C GLU A 87 -1.18 2.52 -20.25
N ALA A 88 -0.49 3.67 -20.31
CA ALA A 88 -0.63 4.61 -21.40
C ALA A 88 -0.16 3.99 -22.73
N LEU A 89 0.97 3.28 -22.71
CA LEU A 89 1.50 2.60 -23.89
C LEU A 89 0.57 1.48 -24.38
N GLU A 90 -0.01 0.70 -23.45
CA GLU A 90 -0.96 -0.35 -23.79
C GLU A 90 -2.20 0.24 -24.46
N LYS A 91 -2.70 1.35 -23.96
CA LYS A 91 -3.84 2.06 -24.53
C LYS A 91 -3.54 2.57 -25.94
N ASP A 92 -2.35 3.16 -26.16
CA ASP A 92 -1.91 3.62 -27.46
C ASP A 92 -1.79 2.45 -28.45
N LEU A 93 -1.27 1.32 -27.98
CA LEU A 93 -1.15 0.11 -28.80
C LEU A 93 -2.50 -0.42 -29.26
N VAL A 94 -3.49 -0.45 -28.36
CA VAL A 94 -4.85 -0.86 -28.71
C VAL A 94 -5.43 0.07 -29.78
N GLY A 95 -5.24 1.39 -29.60
CA GLY A 95 -5.68 2.39 -30.58
C GLY A 95 -5.04 2.21 -31.95
N LEU A 96 -3.74 1.95 -31.97
CA LEU A 96 -3.00 1.72 -33.20
C LEU A 96 -3.48 0.45 -33.92
N ARG A 97 -3.68 -0.64 -33.19
CA ARG A 97 -4.20 -1.88 -33.77
C ARG A 97 -5.57 -1.68 -34.41
N ARG A 98 -6.45 -0.91 -33.79
CA ARG A 98 -7.78 -0.58 -34.34
C ARG A 98 -7.65 0.19 -35.65
N ARG A 99 -6.73 1.17 -35.74
CA ARG A 99 -6.49 1.92 -36.97
C ARG A 99 -5.94 1.02 -38.06
N MET A 100 -5.00 0.15 -37.76
CA MET A 100 -4.46 -0.80 -38.70
C MET A 100 -5.54 -1.76 -39.25
N ALA A 101 -6.42 -2.24 -38.38
CA ALA A 101 -7.55 -3.10 -38.78
C ALA A 101 -8.47 -2.39 -39.78
N ARG A 102 -8.73 -1.10 -39.58
CA ARG A 102 -9.57 -0.32 -40.52
C ARG A 102 -8.86 -0.13 -41.86
N LEU A 103 -7.55 0.02 -41.88
CA LEU A 103 -6.79 0.19 -43.09
C LEU A 103 -6.62 -1.12 -43.88
N SER A 104 -6.79 -2.26 -43.23
CA SER A 104 -6.61 -3.59 -43.84
C SER A 104 -7.84 -4.07 -44.62
N VAL A 105 -8.97 -3.37 -44.52
CA VAL A 105 -10.24 -3.76 -45.16
C VAL A 105 -10.43 -3.08 -46.55
#